data_802945a204c7213c5d3a70560b7ce557
#
_entry.id   802945a204c7213c5d3a70560b7ce557
#
_cell.length_a   1.000
_cell.length_b   1.000
_cell.length_c   1.000
_cell.angle_alpha   90.00
_cell.angle_beta   90.00
_cell.angle_gamma   90.00
#
_symmetry.space_group_name_H-M   'P 1'
#
loop_
_entity.id
_entity.type
_entity.pdbx_description
1 polymer ?
#
loop_
_entity_poly.entity_id
_entity_poly.type
_entity_poly.pdbx_seq_one_letter_code
_entity_poly.pdbx_strand_id
1 'polypeptide(L)'
;MPYVEVRGNNIRVKWWSGEYHLDDAGKPTKKKRYESASGPEPGVPFADEDEAYNFGLDRESDVRNKRNRRKAAERLGMGEYCDLWFAETSLRVRSNKTYKSRLDSVIRPYWLQWKVDEITPVEYAAFERYVRGKYSHNYAKNVLGVFKMLMDDAVVKYKLRDESPIIEQRRRGRYEKKQTRRVKRQLPTTAVHQLACNAYTVWGLPGWAYIWTIAFTGMRPPGEMYGLQRGYSSVHWPESEPDRELREEAVDRYQHMTALRVQYQAYKVSRQPFLATPKYGSWRTLVIPPFLHAMHAALLASHRDPWVFLSIAGKPLLETDFDGTYWYPMRDGAEARAAGPQKSRPARPAIPAVPEMAGEPIYRLRHWHKAKLDEAGDIPRVAVEARMGHELPGVEGVYSEVTVPMEERIVEYLQTVWEKEVVGAGLWTPPFPMALPDDLLGVAPSLFSGLPVLE
;
A
#
# COMPACT_ATOMS: atom_id res chain seq x y z
N MET A 1 -20.54 -33.79 -29.39
CA MET A 1 -19.74 -33.95 -30.60
C MET A 1 -20.70 -34.20 -31.74
N PRO A 2 -20.48 -33.57 -32.91
CA PRO A 2 -21.27 -33.81 -34.08
C PRO A 2 -21.09 -35.26 -34.55
N TYR A 3 -22.06 -35.79 -35.24
CA TYR A 3 -22.07 -37.15 -35.77
C TYR A 3 -22.29 -37.08 -37.28
N VAL A 4 -21.33 -37.64 -38.02
CA VAL A 4 -21.41 -37.72 -39.49
C VAL A 4 -22.03 -39.04 -39.88
N GLU A 5 -22.99 -39.02 -40.79
CA GLU A 5 -23.72 -40.15 -41.32
C GLU A 5 -23.51 -40.17 -42.83
N VAL A 6 -22.93 -41.26 -43.34
CA VAL A 6 -22.67 -41.46 -44.79
C VAL A 6 -23.62 -42.53 -45.32
N ARG A 7 -24.39 -42.20 -46.39
CA ARG A 7 -25.30 -43.11 -47.06
C ARG A 7 -25.06 -43.03 -48.59
N GLY A 8 -24.31 -43.96 -49.12
CA GLY A 8 -23.88 -43.89 -50.51
C GLY A 8 -23.02 -42.65 -50.74
N ASN A 9 -23.38 -41.84 -51.72
CA ASN A 9 -22.68 -40.56 -52.00
C ASN A 9 -23.18 -39.36 -51.18
N ASN A 10 -24.10 -39.59 -50.25
CA ASN A 10 -24.64 -38.49 -49.45
C ASN A 10 -24.02 -38.47 -48.04
N ILE A 11 -23.37 -37.39 -47.72
CA ILE A 11 -22.81 -37.11 -46.42
C ILE A 11 -23.76 -36.18 -45.67
N ARG A 12 -24.11 -36.52 -44.40
CA ARG A 12 -24.97 -35.73 -43.54
C ARG A 12 -24.35 -35.60 -42.19
N VAL A 13 -24.29 -34.40 -41.66
CA VAL A 13 -23.85 -34.16 -40.29
C VAL A 13 -25.03 -33.80 -39.38
N LYS A 14 -25.01 -34.32 -38.17
CA LYS A 14 -25.97 -34.02 -37.09
C LYS A 14 -25.24 -33.43 -35.93
N TRP A 15 -25.76 -32.35 -35.36
CA TRP A 15 -25.23 -31.68 -34.16
C TRP A 15 -26.34 -31.38 -33.18
N TRP A 16 -25.97 -31.22 -31.94
CA TRP A 16 -26.95 -30.83 -30.89
C TRP A 16 -27.41 -29.39 -31.05
N SER A 17 -28.72 -29.17 -31.17
CA SER A 17 -29.31 -27.82 -31.36
C SER A 17 -29.25 -26.91 -30.11
N GLY A 18 -28.79 -27.46 -28.95
CA GLY A 18 -28.84 -26.73 -27.67
C GLY A 18 -30.16 -26.89 -26.93
N GLU A 19 -31.12 -27.56 -27.52
CA GLU A 19 -32.49 -27.74 -26.98
C GLU A 19 -32.79 -29.19 -26.64
N TYR A 20 -33.75 -29.39 -25.77
CA TYR A 20 -34.31 -30.69 -25.47
C TYR A 20 -35.72 -30.80 -26.06
N HIS A 21 -36.17 -32.01 -26.37
CA HIS A 21 -37.57 -32.24 -26.72
C HIS A 21 -38.46 -31.82 -25.57
N LEU A 22 -39.59 -31.23 -25.88
CA LEU A 22 -40.61 -30.88 -24.90
C LEU A 22 -41.57 -32.07 -24.72
N ASP A 23 -42.12 -32.25 -23.50
CA ASP A 23 -43.23 -33.16 -23.23
C ASP A 23 -44.58 -32.52 -23.60
N ASP A 24 -45.66 -33.26 -23.47
CA ASP A 24 -47.03 -32.78 -23.79
C ASP A 24 -47.46 -31.59 -22.93
N ALA A 25 -46.77 -31.31 -21.82
CA ALA A 25 -46.98 -30.16 -20.95
C ALA A 25 -46.03 -28.99 -21.28
N GLY A 26 -45.24 -29.07 -22.36
CA GLY A 26 -44.26 -28.05 -22.79
C GLY A 26 -43.02 -27.97 -21.93
N LYS A 27 -42.72 -28.94 -21.07
CA LYS A 27 -41.51 -28.98 -20.25
C LYS A 27 -40.38 -29.71 -20.96
N PRO A 28 -39.11 -29.24 -20.80
CA PRO A 28 -37.98 -29.92 -21.40
C PRO A 28 -37.78 -31.34 -20.86
N THR A 29 -37.69 -32.30 -21.76
CA THR A 29 -37.35 -33.69 -21.44
C THR A 29 -35.83 -33.87 -21.32
N LYS A 30 -35.36 -35.08 -20.96
CA LYS A 30 -33.92 -35.41 -20.99
C LYS A 30 -33.41 -35.73 -22.40
N LYS A 31 -34.28 -35.77 -23.43
CA LYS A 31 -33.94 -36.16 -24.80
C LYS A 31 -33.44 -34.94 -25.59
N LYS A 32 -32.17 -34.98 -26.03
CA LYS A 32 -31.54 -33.94 -26.81
C LYS A 32 -32.18 -33.81 -28.19
N ARG A 33 -32.42 -32.58 -28.67
CA ARG A 33 -32.84 -32.29 -30.02
C ARG A 33 -31.60 -32.05 -30.91
N TYR A 34 -31.59 -32.69 -32.06
CA TYR A 34 -30.52 -32.57 -33.02
C TYR A 34 -31.00 -31.88 -34.29
N GLU A 35 -30.16 -31.02 -34.83
CA GLU A 35 -30.27 -30.48 -36.18
C GLU A 35 -29.33 -31.18 -37.10
N SER A 36 -29.54 -31.08 -38.43
CA SER A 36 -28.70 -31.75 -39.42
C SER A 36 -28.63 -30.98 -40.71
N ALA A 37 -27.50 -31.12 -41.41
CA ALA A 37 -27.26 -30.59 -42.74
C ALA A 37 -26.63 -31.67 -43.65
N SER A 38 -26.90 -31.55 -44.96
CA SER A 38 -26.31 -32.41 -45.98
C SER A 38 -25.29 -31.67 -46.87
N GLY A 39 -24.92 -30.45 -46.46
CA GLY A 39 -23.94 -29.60 -47.13
C GLY A 39 -23.74 -28.27 -46.45
N PRO A 40 -22.71 -27.51 -46.79
CA PRO A 40 -22.39 -26.20 -46.18
C PRO A 40 -23.43 -25.14 -46.53
N GLU A 41 -24.05 -25.23 -47.72
CA GLU A 41 -25.14 -24.37 -48.17
C GLU A 41 -26.28 -25.20 -48.78
N PRO A 42 -27.52 -24.66 -48.87
CA PRO A 42 -28.62 -25.32 -49.48
C PRO A 42 -28.31 -25.75 -50.94
N GLY A 43 -28.34 -27.04 -51.21
CA GLY A 43 -28.07 -27.59 -52.53
C GLY A 43 -26.64 -27.88 -52.88
N VAL A 44 -25.66 -27.59 -52.02
CA VAL A 44 -24.25 -27.89 -52.18
C VAL A 44 -23.89 -29.08 -51.23
N PRO A 45 -23.57 -30.28 -51.72
CA PRO A 45 -23.19 -31.38 -50.84
C PRO A 45 -21.81 -31.15 -50.20
N PHE A 46 -21.54 -31.78 -49.05
CA PHE A 46 -20.19 -31.81 -48.47
C PHE A 46 -19.22 -32.58 -49.42
N ALA A 47 -17.99 -32.06 -49.52
CA ALA A 47 -16.96 -32.69 -50.34
C ALA A 47 -16.46 -34.00 -49.70
N ASP A 48 -16.34 -34.04 -48.38
CA ASP A 48 -15.89 -35.20 -47.62
C ASP A 48 -16.45 -35.20 -46.16
N GLU A 49 -16.10 -36.27 -45.43
CA GLU A 49 -16.52 -36.44 -44.03
C GLU A 49 -15.90 -35.41 -43.10
N ASP A 50 -14.67 -34.95 -43.36
CA ASP A 50 -13.95 -33.98 -42.54
C ASP A 50 -14.58 -32.59 -42.67
N GLU A 51 -14.98 -32.20 -43.89
CA GLU A 51 -15.73 -30.95 -44.07
C GLU A 51 -17.07 -30.98 -43.32
N ALA A 52 -17.80 -32.09 -43.44
CA ALA A 52 -19.07 -32.27 -42.71
C ALA A 52 -18.87 -32.24 -41.21
N TYR A 53 -17.81 -32.88 -40.70
CA TYR A 53 -17.50 -32.91 -39.27
C TYR A 53 -17.12 -31.53 -38.74
N ASN A 54 -16.25 -30.79 -39.44
CA ASN A 54 -15.85 -29.43 -39.10
C ASN A 54 -17.04 -28.47 -39.12
N PHE A 55 -17.92 -28.57 -40.14
CA PHE A 55 -19.18 -27.84 -40.19
C PHE A 55 -20.04 -28.12 -38.95
N GLY A 56 -20.15 -29.36 -38.52
CA GLY A 56 -20.87 -29.74 -37.32
C GLY A 56 -20.26 -29.20 -36.04
N LEU A 57 -18.92 -29.14 -35.94
CA LEU A 57 -18.20 -28.50 -34.82
C LEU A 57 -18.47 -27.01 -34.74
N ASP A 58 -18.45 -26.31 -35.88
CA ASP A 58 -18.77 -24.88 -35.93
C ASP A 58 -20.20 -24.61 -35.48
N ARG A 59 -21.15 -25.44 -35.91
CA ARG A 59 -22.56 -25.35 -35.50
C ARG A 59 -22.73 -25.63 -33.96
N GLU A 60 -22.04 -26.64 -33.40
CA GLU A 60 -22.05 -26.84 -31.96
C GLU A 60 -21.41 -25.69 -31.20
N SER A 61 -20.36 -25.07 -31.77
CA SER A 61 -19.76 -23.85 -31.20
C SER A 61 -20.76 -22.68 -31.23
N ASP A 62 -21.45 -22.47 -32.35
CA ASP A 62 -22.49 -21.46 -32.47
C ASP A 62 -23.65 -21.67 -31.49
N VAL A 63 -24.08 -22.92 -31.31
CA VAL A 63 -25.10 -23.28 -30.32
C VAL A 63 -24.60 -23.00 -28.91
N ARG A 64 -23.35 -23.31 -28.60
CA ARG A 64 -22.72 -23.01 -27.32
C ARG A 64 -22.64 -21.51 -27.08
N ASN A 65 -22.26 -20.76 -28.10
CA ASN A 65 -22.20 -19.31 -28.09
C ASN A 65 -23.61 -18.68 -27.97
N LYS A 66 -24.63 -19.20 -28.69
CA LYS A 66 -26.02 -18.78 -28.52
C LYS A 66 -26.59 -19.10 -27.14
N ARG A 67 -26.22 -20.25 -26.55
CA ARG A 67 -26.63 -20.60 -25.18
C ARG A 67 -25.95 -19.73 -24.15
N ASN A 68 -24.69 -19.38 -24.37
CA ASN A 68 -23.98 -18.38 -23.59
C ASN A 68 -24.61 -16.99 -23.76
N ARG A 69 -25.02 -16.61 -24.99
CA ARG A 69 -25.76 -15.38 -25.26
C ARG A 69 -27.18 -15.39 -24.69
N ARG A 70 -27.88 -16.54 -24.58
CA ARG A 70 -29.20 -16.65 -23.90
C ARG A 70 -29.09 -16.58 -22.39
N LYS A 71 -28.02 -17.12 -21.80
CA LYS A 71 -27.65 -16.85 -20.41
C LYS A 71 -27.22 -15.39 -20.21
N ALA A 72 -26.72 -14.76 -21.24
CA ALA A 72 -26.42 -13.34 -21.32
C ALA A 72 -27.63 -12.44 -21.67
N ALA A 73 -28.86 -12.98 -21.73
CA ALA A 73 -30.09 -12.16 -21.77
C ALA A 73 -30.31 -11.37 -20.48
N GLU A 74 -29.64 -11.75 -19.39
CA GLU A 74 -29.35 -10.93 -18.22
C GLU A 74 -27.92 -10.36 -18.31
N ARG A 75 -27.62 -9.61 -19.37
CA ARG A 75 -26.34 -8.93 -19.51
C ARG A 75 -26.17 -7.94 -18.38
N LEU A 76 -25.25 -8.26 -17.48
CA LEU A 76 -25.00 -7.44 -16.29
C LEU A 76 -24.42 -6.07 -16.69
N GLY A 77 -25.04 -5.00 -16.22
CA GLY A 77 -24.53 -3.64 -16.39
C GLY A 77 -23.27 -3.42 -15.59
N MET A 78 -22.35 -2.56 -16.10
CA MET A 78 -21.12 -2.24 -15.39
C MET A 78 -21.37 -1.67 -13.99
N GLY A 79 -22.45 -0.89 -13.80
CA GLY A 79 -22.83 -0.38 -12.49
C GLY A 79 -23.12 -1.48 -11.49
N GLU A 80 -23.98 -2.41 -11.85
CA GLU A 80 -24.37 -3.56 -11.04
C GLU A 80 -23.19 -4.50 -10.79
N TYR A 81 -22.35 -4.72 -11.81
CA TYR A 81 -21.15 -5.52 -11.69
C TYR A 81 -20.13 -4.90 -10.71
N CYS A 82 -19.94 -3.59 -10.73
CA CYS A 82 -19.09 -2.91 -9.77
C CYS A 82 -19.56 -3.13 -8.32
N ASP A 83 -20.89 -3.12 -8.09
CA ASP A 83 -21.46 -3.38 -6.75
C ASP A 83 -21.25 -4.82 -6.32
N LEU A 84 -21.54 -5.77 -7.20
CA LEU A 84 -21.33 -7.20 -6.95
C LEU A 84 -19.85 -7.50 -6.65
N TRP A 85 -18.96 -7.03 -7.50
CA TRP A 85 -17.52 -7.23 -7.34
C TRP A 85 -17.00 -6.64 -6.05
N PHE A 86 -17.43 -5.41 -5.71
CA PHE A 86 -17.01 -4.75 -4.49
C PHE A 86 -17.53 -5.43 -3.23
N ALA A 87 -18.75 -5.93 -3.24
CA ALA A 87 -19.36 -6.64 -2.11
C ALA A 87 -18.63 -7.95 -1.78
N GLU A 88 -18.13 -8.64 -2.80
CA GLU A 88 -17.42 -9.92 -2.64
C GLU A 88 -15.90 -9.79 -2.47
N THR A 89 -15.37 -8.57 -2.55
CA THR A 89 -13.94 -8.33 -2.45
C THR A 89 -13.51 -8.28 -0.99
N SER A 90 -12.73 -9.28 -0.55
CA SER A 90 -12.15 -9.34 0.79
C SER A 90 -10.86 -8.52 0.88
N LEU A 91 -10.97 -7.20 0.88
CA LEU A 91 -9.84 -6.30 1.00
C LEU A 91 -9.70 -5.75 2.42
N ARG A 92 -8.46 -5.36 2.79
CA ARG A 92 -8.24 -4.58 4.01
C ARG A 92 -9.04 -3.27 3.94
N VAL A 93 -9.59 -2.81 5.06
CA VAL A 93 -10.50 -1.65 5.17
C VAL A 93 -10.00 -0.42 4.40
N ARG A 94 -8.71 -0.10 4.46
CA ARG A 94 -8.13 1.03 3.72
C ARG A 94 -8.10 0.83 2.21
N SER A 95 -7.82 -0.39 1.75
CA SER A 95 -7.87 -0.75 0.34
C SER A 95 -9.29 -0.67 -0.18
N ASN A 96 -10.27 -1.15 0.57
CA ASN A 96 -11.69 -1.04 0.26
C ASN A 96 -12.11 0.41 0.00
N LYS A 97 -11.79 1.33 0.91
CA LYS A 97 -12.09 2.75 0.74
C LYS A 97 -11.49 3.33 -0.54
N THR A 98 -10.24 2.95 -0.82
CA THR A 98 -9.52 3.44 -2.00
C THR A 98 -10.09 2.87 -3.30
N TYR A 99 -10.45 1.58 -3.32
CA TYR A 99 -11.05 0.93 -4.48
C TYR A 99 -12.46 1.47 -4.73
N LYS A 100 -13.28 1.59 -3.67
CA LYS A 100 -14.60 2.19 -3.75
C LYS A 100 -14.54 3.60 -4.34
N SER A 101 -13.62 4.43 -3.87
CA SER A 101 -13.44 5.78 -4.41
C SER A 101 -13.12 5.77 -5.91
N ARG A 102 -12.26 4.87 -6.39
CA ARG A 102 -11.91 4.77 -7.83
C ARG A 102 -13.07 4.22 -8.66
N LEU A 103 -13.79 3.25 -8.13
CA LEU A 103 -15.00 2.73 -8.77
C LEU A 103 -16.05 3.83 -8.92
N ASP A 104 -16.40 4.50 -7.83
CA ASP A 104 -17.51 5.46 -7.80
C ASP A 104 -17.17 6.78 -8.51
N SER A 105 -15.90 7.24 -8.45
CA SER A 105 -15.53 8.55 -9.02
C SER A 105 -15.07 8.50 -10.48
N VAL A 106 -14.63 7.35 -10.98
CA VAL A 106 -14.04 7.28 -12.33
C VAL A 106 -14.60 6.12 -13.15
N ILE A 107 -14.53 4.89 -12.64
CA ILE A 107 -14.86 3.69 -13.44
C ILE A 107 -16.36 3.62 -13.70
N ARG A 108 -17.16 3.63 -12.65
CA ARG A 108 -18.62 3.55 -12.74
C ARG A 108 -19.24 4.67 -13.60
N PRO A 109 -18.92 5.97 -13.40
CA PRO A 109 -19.49 7.03 -14.22
C PRO A 109 -19.16 6.92 -15.70
N TYR A 110 -17.96 6.46 -16.04
CA TYR A 110 -17.54 6.30 -17.43
C TYR A 110 -18.28 5.14 -18.13
N TRP A 111 -18.47 4.02 -17.41
CA TRP A 111 -19.03 2.79 -17.96
C TRP A 111 -20.49 2.54 -17.60
N LEU A 112 -21.20 3.53 -17.04
CA LEU A 112 -22.56 3.35 -16.51
C LEU A 112 -23.56 2.76 -17.50
N GLN A 113 -23.45 3.14 -18.77
CA GLN A 113 -24.35 2.71 -19.84
C GLN A 113 -23.91 1.41 -20.55
N TRP A 114 -22.78 0.87 -20.15
CA TRP A 114 -22.17 -0.29 -20.79
C TRP A 114 -22.51 -1.59 -20.09
N LYS A 115 -22.65 -2.66 -20.87
CA LYS A 115 -22.62 -4.02 -20.35
C LYS A 115 -21.19 -4.54 -20.26
N VAL A 116 -20.92 -5.45 -19.31
CA VAL A 116 -19.57 -5.96 -19.05
C VAL A 116 -18.97 -6.63 -20.28
N ASP A 117 -19.77 -7.36 -21.06
CA ASP A 117 -19.36 -8.08 -22.27
C ASP A 117 -19.21 -7.21 -23.52
N GLU A 118 -19.73 -5.99 -23.51
CA GLU A 118 -19.67 -5.04 -24.65
C GLU A 118 -18.36 -4.26 -24.71
N ILE A 119 -17.61 -4.23 -23.61
CA ILE A 119 -16.36 -3.47 -23.54
C ILE A 119 -15.28 -4.20 -24.37
N THR A 120 -14.97 -3.67 -25.54
CA THR A 120 -13.91 -4.19 -26.41
C THR A 120 -12.55 -3.57 -26.11
N PRO A 121 -11.45 -4.06 -26.69
CA PRO A 121 -10.14 -3.42 -26.58
C PRO A 121 -10.10 -1.98 -27.11
N VAL A 122 -10.96 -1.63 -28.05
CA VAL A 122 -11.04 -0.27 -28.62
C VAL A 122 -11.63 0.70 -27.59
N GLU A 123 -12.74 0.31 -26.96
CA GLU A 123 -13.37 1.11 -25.89
C GLU A 123 -12.44 1.23 -24.69
N TYR A 124 -11.74 0.14 -24.31
CA TYR A 124 -10.73 0.21 -23.25
C TYR A 124 -9.61 1.20 -23.59
N ALA A 125 -9.09 1.20 -24.81
CA ALA A 125 -8.06 2.16 -25.23
C ALA A 125 -8.56 3.61 -25.18
N ALA A 126 -9.85 3.86 -25.45
CA ALA A 126 -10.48 5.17 -25.28
C ALA A 126 -10.55 5.56 -23.79
N PHE A 127 -10.96 4.64 -22.93
CA PHE A 127 -10.97 4.85 -21.47
C PHE A 127 -9.58 5.12 -20.92
N GLU A 128 -8.58 4.35 -21.35
CA GLU A 128 -7.17 4.57 -20.93
C GLU A 128 -6.69 5.98 -21.30
N ARG A 129 -6.95 6.43 -22.52
CA ARG A 129 -6.61 7.80 -22.95
C ARG A 129 -7.33 8.86 -22.12
N TYR A 130 -8.64 8.69 -21.86
CA TYR A 130 -9.41 9.59 -21.01
C TYR A 130 -8.81 9.70 -19.60
N VAL A 131 -8.54 8.55 -18.95
CA VAL A 131 -7.98 8.52 -17.58
C VAL A 131 -6.60 9.13 -17.54
N ARG A 132 -5.73 8.82 -18.52
CA ARG A 132 -4.35 9.38 -18.58
C ARG A 132 -4.33 10.88 -18.92
N GLY A 133 -5.30 11.37 -19.68
CA GLY A 133 -5.41 12.79 -20.00
C GLY A 133 -5.97 13.64 -18.87
N LYS A 134 -6.82 13.06 -18.02
CA LYS A 134 -7.53 13.81 -16.98
C LYS A 134 -6.83 13.77 -15.62
N TYR A 135 -6.07 12.71 -15.31
CA TYR A 135 -5.52 12.48 -13.98
C TYR A 135 -4.00 12.38 -13.98
N SER A 136 -3.39 12.59 -12.82
CA SER A 136 -1.95 12.41 -12.66
C SER A 136 -1.54 10.96 -13.02
N HIS A 137 -0.30 10.78 -13.49
CA HIS A 137 0.21 9.48 -13.93
C HIS A 137 0.00 8.36 -12.90
N ASN A 138 0.28 8.64 -11.62
CA ASN A 138 0.12 7.64 -10.55
C ASN A 138 -1.35 7.32 -10.25
N TYR A 139 -2.23 8.33 -10.27
CA TYR A 139 -3.65 8.10 -10.05
C TYR A 139 -4.26 7.33 -11.21
N ALA A 140 -3.93 7.71 -12.44
CA ALA A 140 -4.36 7.01 -13.66
C ALA A 140 -3.93 5.55 -13.65
N LYS A 141 -2.65 5.26 -13.34
CA LYS A 141 -2.14 3.89 -13.20
C LYS A 141 -2.95 3.07 -12.18
N ASN A 142 -3.30 3.68 -11.07
CA ASN A 142 -4.07 3.01 -10.02
C ASN A 142 -5.53 2.75 -10.42
N VAL A 143 -6.18 3.69 -11.12
CA VAL A 143 -7.55 3.49 -11.66
C VAL A 143 -7.56 2.36 -12.68
N LEU A 144 -6.63 2.39 -13.63
CA LEU A 144 -6.49 1.35 -14.65
C LEU A 144 -6.15 -0.02 -14.05
N GLY A 145 -5.38 -0.05 -12.95
CA GLY A 145 -5.11 -1.27 -12.18
C GLY A 145 -6.36 -1.87 -11.55
N VAL A 146 -7.24 -1.04 -10.96
CA VAL A 146 -8.53 -1.52 -10.43
C VAL A 146 -9.44 -2.01 -11.56
N PHE A 147 -9.50 -1.29 -12.68
CA PHE A 147 -10.27 -1.71 -13.83
C PHE A 147 -9.77 -3.05 -14.42
N LYS A 148 -8.43 -3.25 -14.46
CA LYS A 148 -7.86 -4.53 -14.89
C LYS A 148 -8.31 -5.68 -13.99
N MET A 149 -8.23 -5.53 -12.67
CA MET A 149 -8.70 -6.56 -11.73
C MET A 149 -10.19 -6.86 -11.93
N LEU A 150 -11.00 -5.81 -12.10
CA LEU A 150 -12.43 -5.96 -12.38
C LEU A 150 -12.69 -6.79 -13.64
N MET A 151 -11.97 -6.51 -14.73
CA MET A 151 -12.12 -7.25 -16.01
C MET A 151 -11.55 -8.66 -15.95
N ASP A 152 -10.43 -8.88 -15.26
CA ASP A 152 -9.86 -10.22 -15.07
C ASP A 152 -10.81 -11.11 -14.25
N ASP A 153 -11.41 -10.56 -13.20
CA ASP A 153 -12.42 -11.27 -12.38
C ASP A 153 -13.72 -11.53 -13.19
N ALA A 154 -14.11 -10.62 -14.07
CA ALA A 154 -15.23 -10.82 -14.99
C ALA A 154 -15.03 -12.05 -15.90
N VAL A 155 -13.79 -12.33 -16.29
CA VAL A 155 -13.43 -13.53 -17.08
C VAL A 155 -13.31 -14.76 -16.19
N VAL A 156 -12.50 -14.69 -15.13
CA VAL A 156 -12.07 -15.87 -14.36
C VAL A 156 -13.14 -16.30 -13.35
N LYS A 157 -13.62 -15.36 -12.54
CA LYS A 157 -14.52 -15.64 -11.41
C LYS A 157 -15.98 -15.65 -11.82
N TYR A 158 -16.43 -14.58 -12.48
CA TYR A 158 -17.85 -14.37 -12.76
C TYR A 158 -18.31 -14.93 -14.11
N LYS A 159 -17.38 -15.27 -15.01
CA LYS A 159 -17.70 -15.80 -16.35
C LYS A 159 -18.68 -14.92 -17.15
N LEU A 160 -18.58 -13.60 -16.97
CA LEU A 160 -19.42 -12.61 -17.65
C LEU A 160 -18.93 -12.33 -19.07
N ARG A 161 -17.69 -12.67 -19.38
CA ARG A 161 -17.04 -12.52 -20.67
C ARG A 161 -15.97 -13.59 -20.87
N ASP A 162 -15.62 -13.86 -22.13
CA ASP A 162 -14.67 -14.91 -22.47
C ASP A 162 -13.21 -14.45 -22.31
N GLU A 163 -12.93 -13.18 -22.67
CA GLU A 163 -11.58 -12.61 -22.68
C GLU A 163 -11.56 -11.20 -22.06
N SER A 164 -10.40 -10.82 -21.50
CA SER A 164 -10.21 -9.45 -21.01
C SER A 164 -10.10 -8.45 -22.16
N PRO A 165 -10.70 -7.25 -22.07
CA PRO A 165 -10.52 -6.21 -23.08
C PRO A 165 -9.12 -5.59 -23.01
N ILE A 166 -8.32 -5.99 -22.04
CA ILE A 166 -6.98 -5.46 -21.80
C ILE A 166 -5.97 -6.41 -22.42
N ILE A 167 -5.55 -6.09 -23.65
CA ILE A 167 -4.52 -6.84 -24.35
C ILE A 167 -3.16 -6.41 -23.78
N GLU A 168 -2.48 -7.33 -23.13
CA GLU A 168 -1.07 -7.11 -22.75
C GLU A 168 -0.23 -7.02 -24.01
N GLN A 169 0.11 -5.80 -24.41
CA GLN A 169 1.02 -5.58 -25.52
C GLN A 169 2.38 -6.18 -25.16
N ARG A 170 2.76 -7.27 -25.81
CA ARG A 170 4.15 -7.71 -25.84
C ARG A 170 4.96 -6.60 -26.51
N ARG A 171 5.72 -5.86 -25.72
CA ARG A 171 6.61 -4.81 -26.22
C ARG A 171 7.61 -5.46 -27.18
N ARG A 172 7.40 -5.27 -28.48
CA ARG A 172 8.38 -5.61 -29.51
C ARG A 172 9.33 -4.41 -29.62
N GLY A 173 10.59 -4.60 -29.24
CA GLY A 173 11.62 -3.59 -29.39
C GLY A 173 12.61 -3.51 -28.24
N ARG A 174 13.73 -2.83 -28.44
CA ARG A 174 14.69 -2.50 -27.38
C ARG A 174 13.98 -1.70 -26.30
N TYR A 175 14.14 -2.14 -25.06
CA TYR A 175 13.69 -1.41 -23.90
C TYR A 175 14.36 -0.03 -23.94
N GLU A 176 13.62 1.03 -24.25
CA GLU A 176 14.09 2.36 -23.88
C GLU A 176 14.24 2.37 -22.36
N LYS A 177 15.48 2.51 -21.88
CA LYS A 177 15.72 2.75 -20.46
C LYS A 177 14.77 3.88 -20.08
N LYS A 178 13.82 3.61 -19.17
CA LYS A 178 13.05 4.69 -18.54
C LYS A 178 14.04 5.80 -18.24
N GLN A 179 13.75 7.02 -18.73
CA GLN A 179 14.53 8.18 -18.37
C GLN A 179 14.86 8.07 -16.90
N THR A 180 16.13 8.02 -16.59
CA THR A 180 16.66 7.88 -15.25
C THR A 180 15.89 8.85 -14.38
N ARG A 181 15.16 8.33 -13.38
CA ARG A 181 14.59 9.17 -12.32
C ARG A 181 15.64 10.21 -11.99
N ARG A 182 15.28 11.51 -12.02
CA ARG A 182 16.15 12.55 -11.47
C ARG A 182 16.75 11.99 -10.20
N VAL A 183 18.08 11.88 -10.15
CA VAL A 183 18.79 11.43 -8.95
C VAL A 183 18.39 12.44 -7.88
N LYS A 184 17.52 12.00 -6.98
CA LYS A 184 17.11 12.86 -5.87
C LYS A 184 18.35 13.08 -5.05
N ARG A 185 18.76 14.33 -4.88
CA ARG A 185 19.84 14.69 -3.96
C ARG A 185 19.53 14.07 -2.61
N GLN A 186 20.57 13.53 -1.98
CA GLN A 186 20.45 13.03 -0.63
C GLN A 186 20.00 14.18 0.28
N LEU A 187 19.09 13.90 1.20
CA LEU A 187 18.65 14.87 2.18
C LEU A 187 19.79 15.06 3.22
N PRO A 188 20.34 16.26 3.41
CA PRO A 188 21.38 16.47 4.41
C PRO A 188 20.78 16.40 5.83
N THR A 189 21.58 16.03 6.81
CA THR A 189 21.18 15.96 8.22
C THR A 189 20.75 17.32 8.77
N THR A 190 21.34 18.40 8.27
CA THR A 190 20.92 19.78 8.58
C THR A 190 19.47 20.05 8.23
N ALA A 191 18.99 19.55 7.09
CA ALA A 191 17.57 19.68 6.71
C ALA A 191 16.65 18.84 7.59
N VAL A 192 17.08 17.64 8.00
CA VAL A 192 16.33 16.83 8.98
C VAL A 192 16.26 17.54 10.33
N HIS A 193 17.37 18.12 10.77
CA HIS A 193 17.41 18.92 11.99
C HIS A 193 16.48 20.15 11.90
N GLN A 194 16.53 20.90 10.80
CA GLN A 194 15.63 22.05 10.59
C GLN A 194 14.14 21.62 10.63
N LEU A 195 13.81 20.47 10.02
CA LEU A 195 12.46 19.90 10.13
C LEU A 195 12.08 19.58 11.59
N ALA A 196 13.00 19.04 12.37
CA ALA A 196 12.77 18.75 13.79
C ALA A 196 12.57 20.04 14.59
N CYS A 197 13.34 21.11 14.33
CA CYS A 197 13.15 22.43 14.90
C CYS A 197 11.78 23.02 14.57
N ASN A 198 11.40 22.93 13.29
CA ASN A 198 10.10 23.38 12.84
C ASN A 198 8.96 22.58 13.50
N ALA A 199 9.15 21.25 13.63
CA ALA A 199 8.21 20.38 14.30
C ALA A 199 8.06 20.73 15.77
N TYR A 200 9.14 21.06 16.45
CA TYR A 200 9.07 21.56 17.83
C TYR A 200 8.28 22.86 17.92
N THR A 201 8.51 23.81 17.01
CA THR A 201 7.77 25.07 16.96
C THR A 201 6.27 24.88 16.69
N VAL A 202 5.90 23.89 15.87
CA VAL A 202 4.50 23.59 15.54
C VAL A 202 3.81 22.81 16.65
N TRP A 203 4.52 21.88 17.29
CA TRP A 203 3.90 20.80 18.03
C TRP A 203 4.59 20.50 19.37
N GLY A 204 5.69 21.14 19.69
CA GLY A 204 6.46 20.90 20.90
C GLY A 204 7.27 19.59 20.84
N LEU A 205 7.54 19.04 22.03
CA LEU A 205 8.33 17.81 22.19
C LEU A 205 7.82 16.62 21.35
N PRO A 206 6.51 16.35 21.26
CA PRO A 206 6.02 15.28 20.37
C PRO A 206 6.46 15.46 18.91
N GLY A 207 6.45 16.69 18.39
CA GLY A 207 6.87 16.98 17.03
C GLY A 207 8.36 16.75 16.82
N TRP A 208 9.18 17.21 17.74
CA TRP A 208 10.62 16.97 17.74
C TRP A 208 10.94 15.49 17.71
N ALA A 209 10.43 14.74 18.68
CA ALA A 209 10.62 13.30 18.79
C ALA A 209 10.07 12.55 17.57
N TYR A 210 8.95 13.00 17.00
CA TYR A 210 8.34 12.38 15.82
C TYR A 210 9.25 12.38 14.59
N ILE A 211 9.89 13.52 14.30
CA ILE A 211 10.81 13.64 13.16
C ILE A 211 12.04 12.76 13.36
N TRP A 212 12.67 12.82 14.55
CA TRP A 212 13.84 12.00 14.83
C TRP A 212 13.54 10.50 14.90
N THR A 213 12.37 10.12 15.41
CA THR A 213 11.94 8.72 15.41
C THR A 213 11.85 8.20 13.98
N ILE A 214 11.23 8.90 13.05
CA ILE A 214 11.18 8.44 11.65
C ILE A 214 12.58 8.37 11.05
N ALA A 215 13.39 9.41 11.27
CA ALA A 215 14.73 9.51 10.72
C ALA A 215 15.67 8.39 11.23
N PHE A 216 15.57 8.00 12.48
CA PHE A 216 16.48 7.03 13.10
C PHE A 216 15.89 5.61 13.27
N THR A 217 14.65 5.39 12.95
CA THR A 217 14.02 4.06 12.95
C THR A 217 13.62 3.57 11.56
N GLY A 218 13.40 4.49 10.62
CA GLY A 218 12.84 4.17 9.32
C GLY A 218 11.39 3.66 9.38
N MET A 219 10.65 3.85 10.47
CA MET A 219 9.23 3.51 10.56
C MET A 219 8.43 4.18 9.44
N ARG A 220 7.36 3.52 8.99
CA ARG A 220 6.50 4.05 7.91
C ARG A 220 5.56 5.13 8.43
N PRO A 221 5.79 6.41 8.11
CA PRO A 221 4.81 7.44 8.43
C PRO A 221 3.64 7.41 7.41
N PRO A 222 2.44 7.81 7.80
CA PRO A 222 2.07 8.10 9.17
C PRO A 222 1.65 6.86 9.97
N GLY A 223 1.31 5.76 9.33
CA GLY A 223 0.59 4.65 9.93
C GLY A 223 1.29 3.97 11.10
N GLU A 224 2.56 3.56 10.95
CA GLU A 224 3.32 2.90 12.04
C GLU A 224 3.60 3.89 13.18
N MET A 225 3.84 5.17 12.86
CA MET A 225 4.04 6.22 13.86
C MET A 225 2.78 6.45 14.68
N TYR A 226 1.60 6.48 14.04
CA TYR A 226 0.32 6.60 14.75
C TYR A 226 -0.02 5.34 15.55
N GLY A 227 0.46 4.18 15.12
CA GLY A 227 0.23 2.90 15.77
C GLY A 227 1.17 2.59 16.92
N LEU A 228 2.20 3.43 17.17
CA LEU A 228 3.15 3.18 18.23
C LEU A 228 2.54 3.46 19.59
N GLN A 229 2.40 2.41 20.38
CA GLN A 229 1.86 2.46 21.74
C GLN A 229 2.97 2.48 22.78
N ARG A 230 2.67 3.01 23.95
CA ARG A 230 3.58 3.06 25.11
C ARG A 230 4.20 1.70 25.44
N GLY A 231 3.40 0.64 25.50
CA GLY A 231 3.88 -0.72 25.79
C GLY A 231 4.87 -1.26 24.74
N TYR A 232 4.82 -0.77 23.50
CA TYR A 232 5.75 -1.18 22.43
C TYR A 232 6.86 -0.15 22.18
N SER A 233 6.97 0.88 23.03
CA SER A 233 8.05 1.85 22.97
C SER A 233 9.33 1.29 23.58
N SER A 234 10.46 1.91 23.27
CA SER A 234 11.77 1.53 23.81
C SER A 234 11.89 1.70 25.35
N VAL A 235 10.92 2.34 25.98
CA VAL A 235 10.91 2.55 27.43
C VAL A 235 10.27 1.38 28.18
N HIS A 236 9.39 0.66 27.53
CA HIS A 236 8.62 -0.41 28.16
C HIS A 236 8.77 -1.78 27.53
N TRP A 237 9.07 -1.84 26.23
CA TRP A 237 9.29 -3.09 25.55
C TRP A 237 10.77 -3.49 25.66
N PRO A 238 11.15 -4.78 25.84
CA PRO A 238 10.30 -5.98 25.71
C PRO A 238 9.53 -6.41 26.96
N GLU A 239 9.74 -5.82 28.12
CA GLU A 239 9.16 -6.25 29.40
C GLU A 239 7.61 -6.22 29.38
N SER A 240 7.04 -5.35 28.58
CA SER A 240 5.58 -5.20 28.42
C SER A 240 4.97 -6.15 27.38
N GLU A 241 5.74 -7.03 26.74
CA GLU A 241 5.20 -8.01 25.79
C GLU A 241 4.22 -8.95 26.52
N PRO A 242 2.93 -9.04 26.06
CA PRO A 242 1.93 -9.86 26.72
C PRO A 242 2.22 -11.36 26.66
N ASP A 243 2.76 -11.82 25.54
CA ASP A 243 3.13 -13.21 25.36
C ASP A 243 4.42 -13.51 26.15
N ARG A 244 4.37 -14.53 27.00
CA ARG A 244 5.46 -14.85 27.90
C ARG A 244 6.70 -15.37 27.15
N GLU A 245 6.52 -16.26 26.20
CA GLU A 245 7.63 -16.88 25.47
C GLU A 245 8.33 -15.82 24.60
N LEU A 246 7.56 -15.00 23.88
CA LEU A 246 8.09 -13.90 23.09
C LEU A 246 8.79 -12.84 23.96
N ARG A 247 8.29 -12.60 25.15
CA ARG A 247 8.92 -11.67 26.11
C ARG A 247 10.26 -12.20 26.60
N GLU A 248 10.33 -13.45 27.05
CA GLU A 248 11.56 -14.08 27.56
C GLU A 248 12.63 -14.10 26.45
N GLU A 249 12.27 -14.47 25.23
CA GLU A 249 13.18 -14.43 24.07
C GLU A 249 13.66 -13.01 23.76
N ALA A 250 12.74 -12.04 23.74
CA ALA A 250 13.08 -10.65 23.42
C ALA A 250 13.92 -9.98 24.52
N VAL A 251 13.67 -10.26 25.80
CA VAL A 251 14.47 -9.77 26.92
C VAL A 251 15.90 -10.32 26.82
N ASP A 252 16.08 -11.62 26.55
CA ASP A 252 17.40 -12.22 26.36
C ASP A 252 18.14 -11.59 25.17
N ARG A 253 17.46 -11.48 24.02
CA ARG A 253 18.04 -10.93 22.79
C ARG A 253 18.49 -9.47 22.93
N TYR A 254 17.72 -8.64 23.61
CA TYR A 254 17.94 -7.18 23.69
C TYR A 254 18.46 -6.70 25.04
N GLN A 255 19.00 -7.60 25.88
CA GLN A 255 19.50 -7.27 27.23
C GLN A 255 20.53 -6.13 27.29
N HIS A 256 21.26 -5.88 26.20
CA HIS A 256 22.28 -4.82 26.07
C HIS A 256 21.92 -3.70 25.13
N MET A 257 20.70 -3.73 24.56
CA MET A 257 20.23 -2.76 23.57
C MET A 257 18.83 -2.28 23.91
N THR A 258 18.54 -1.04 23.63
CA THR A 258 17.18 -0.55 23.68
C THR A 258 16.48 -0.77 22.35
N ALA A 259 15.25 -1.25 22.40
CA ALA A 259 14.49 -1.54 21.20
C ALA A 259 13.02 -1.15 21.34
N LEU A 260 12.34 -0.91 20.24
CA LEU A 260 10.90 -0.73 20.15
C LEU A 260 10.28 -1.75 19.20
N ARG A 261 8.99 -2.04 19.41
CA ARG A 261 8.26 -3.00 18.59
C ARG A 261 7.29 -2.31 17.65
N VAL A 262 7.43 -2.52 16.36
CA VAL A 262 6.42 -2.14 15.36
C VAL A 262 5.34 -3.22 15.32
N GLN A 263 4.37 -3.11 16.21
CA GLN A 263 3.29 -4.09 16.38
C GLN A 263 2.06 -3.72 15.56
N TYR A 264 1.76 -2.42 15.46
CA TYR A 264 0.56 -1.92 14.81
C TYR A 264 0.86 -0.76 13.86
N GLN A 265 -0.04 -0.55 12.92
CA GLN A 265 -0.26 0.73 12.27
C GLN A 265 -1.65 1.24 12.66
N ALA A 266 -1.82 2.54 12.75
CA ALA A 266 -3.11 3.14 13.01
C ALA A 266 -3.55 4.05 11.87
N TYR A 267 -4.84 4.09 11.63
CA TYR A 267 -5.49 5.00 10.71
C TYR A 267 -6.93 5.26 11.14
N LYS A 268 -7.58 6.24 10.53
CA LYS A 268 -8.94 6.61 10.86
C LYS A 268 -9.94 6.02 9.90
N VAL A 269 -10.94 5.36 10.44
CA VAL A 269 -12.11 4.88 9.70
C VAL A 269 -13.34 5.51 10.33
N SER A 270 -14.15 6.22 9.54
CA SER A 270 -15.38 6.84 10.02
C SER A 270 -15.21 7.68 11.31
N ARG A 271 -14.12 8.46 11.37
CA ARG A 271 -13.71 9.28 12.50
C ARG A 271 -13.23 8.53 13.76
N GLN A 272 -13.17 7.22 13.75
CA GLN A 272 -12.63 6.41 14.85
C GLN A 272 -11.21 5.94 14.55
N PRO A 273 -10.30 5.90 15.54
CA PRO A 273 -8.99 5.29 15.38
C PRO A 273 -9.16 3.77 15.18
N PHE A 274 -8.39 3.24 14.27
CA PHE A 274 -8.38 1.82 13.96
C PHE A 274 -6.95 1.30 13.94
N LEU A 275 -6.68 0.28 14.75
CA LEU A 275 -5.41 -0.45 14.72
C LEU A 275 -5.47 -1.58 13.70
N ALA A 276 -4.42 -1.73 12.94
CA ALA A 276 -4.25 -2.84 12.02
C ALA A 276 -2.82 -3.39 12.11
N THR A 277 -2.64 -4.58 11.60
CA THR A 277 -1.31 -5.15 11.41
C THR A 277 -0.48 -4.25 10.48
N PRO A 278 0.84 -4.17 10.66
CA PRO A 278 1.70 -3.45 9.74
C PRO A 278 1.50 -3.92 8.30
N LYS A 279 1.81 -3.06 7.34
CA LYS A 279 1.65 -3.39 5.92
C LYS A 279 2.46 -4.65 5.58
N TYR A 280 1.85 -5.59 4.87
CA TYR A 280 2.42 -6.90 4.52
C TYR A 280 2.78 -7.81 5.72
N GLY A 281 2.19 -7.59 6.89
CA GLY A 281 2.56 -8.36 8.09
C GLY A 281 4.00 -8.10 8.56
N SER A 282 4.57 -6.92 8.27
CA SER A 282 5.96 -6.61 8.59
C SER A 282 6.16 -6.20 10.06
N TRP A 283 5.70 -7.06 10.98
CA TRP A 283 6.06 -6.91 12.40
C TRP A 283 7.57 -7.00 12.56
N ARG A 284 8.13 -6.13 13.35
CA ARG A 284 9.57 -6.11 13.59
C ARG A 284 9.94 -5.35 14.83
N THR A 285 11.05 -5.74 15.39
CA THR A 285 11.73 -5.01 16.44
C THR A 285 12.78 -4.09 15.82
N LEU A 286 12.91 -2.91 16.37
CA LEU A 286 13.86 -1.90 15.91
C LEU A 286 14.73 -1.50 17.10
N VAL A 287 15.98 -1.94 17.09
CA VAL A 287 16.99 -1.42 18.02
C VAL A 287 17.20 0.07 17.74
N ILE A 288 17.31 0.87 18.78
CA ILE A 288 17.43 2.32 18.65
C ILE A 288 18.63 2.85 19.43
N PRO A 289 19.26 3.94 18.94
CA PRO A 289 20.40 4.53 19.63
C PRO A 289 20.00 5.17 20.96
N PRO A 290 20.92 5.25 21.93
CA PRO A 290 20.68 5.78 23.27
C PRO A 290 20.01 7.16 23.30
N PHE A 291 20.45 8.08 22.42
CA PHE A 291 19.85 9.42 22.36
C PHE A 291 18.33 9.38 22.02
N LEU A 292 17.91 8.47 21.14
CA LEU A 292 16.51 8.37 20.75
C LEU A 292 15.67 7.70 21.83
N HIS A 293 16.24 6.73 22.55
CA HIS A 293 15.62 6.16 23.74
C HIS A 293 15.35 7.24 24.79
N ALA A 294 16.33 8.09 25.07
CA ALA A 294 16.19 9.19 26.00
C ALA A 294 15.11 10.21 25.57
N MET A 295 14.99 10.50 24.25
CA MET A 295 13.87 11.32 23.74
C MET A 295 12.52 10.66 23.99
N HIS A 296 12.40 9.34 23.79
CA HIS A 296 11.18 8.61 24.07
C HIS A 296 10.85 8.62 25.57
N ALA A 297 11.85 8.44 26.41
CA ALA A 297 11.68 8.51 27.87
C ALA A 297 11.13 9.87 28.32
N ALA A 298 11.75 10.96 27.86
CA ALA A 298 11.28 12.31 28.12
C ALA A 298 9.86 12.57 27.60
N LEU A 299 9.56 12.11 26.39
CA LEU A 299 8.22 12.23 25.80
C LEU A 299 7.18 11.47 26.64
N LEU A 300 7.46 10.25 27.01
CA LEU A 300 6.54 9.39 27.77
C LEU A 300 6.41 9.81 29.24
N ALA A 301 7.38 10.50 29.81
CA ALA A 301 7.26 11.15 31.10
C ALA A 301 6.29 12.34 31.09
N SER A 302 6.13 13.00 29.95
CA SER A 302 5.26 14.17 29.82
C SER A 302 3.75 13.87 29.80
N HIS A 303 3.34 12.61 29.66
CA HIS A 303 1.94 12.19 29.64
C HIS A 303 1.77 10.73 30.06
N ARG A 304 0.54 10.29 30.34
CA ARG A 304 0.19 8.91 30.72
C ARG A 304 -0.70 8.20 29.71
N ASP A 305 -0.86 8.78 28.52
CA ASP A 305 -1.67 8.21 27.44
C ASP A 305 -1.03 6.90 26.91
N PRO A 306 -1.81 5.91 26.49
CA PRO A 306 -1.28 4.68 25.91
C PRO A 306 -0.58 4.85 24.55
N TRP A 307 -0.73 6.00 23.89
CA TRP A 307 -0.05 6.31 22.64
C TRP A 307 1.23 7.10 22.88
N VAL A 308 2.26 6.83 22.08
CA VAL A 308 3.54 7.56 22.19
C VAL A 308 3.39 8.99 21.66
N PHE A 309 2.72 9.17 20.53
CA PHE A 309 2.56 10.50 19.92
C PHE A 309 1.14 10.99 20.05
N LEU A 310 1.01 12.13 20.71
CA LEU A 310 -0.27 12.82 20.89
C LEU A 310 -0.33 14.08 20.02
N SER A 311 -1.53 14.44 19.59
CA SER A 311 -1.79 15.72 18.92
C SER A 311 -1.58 16.91 19.85
N ILE A 312 -1.53 18.14 19.32
CA ILE A 312 -1.48 19.39 20.10
C ILE A 312 -2.62 19.46 21.13
N ALA A 313 -3.74 18.80 20.87
CA ALA A 313 -4.88 18.73 21.78
C ALA A 313 -4.76 17.62 22.84
N GLY A 314 -3.62 16.94 22.97
CA GLY A 314 -3.39 15.82 23.89
C GLY A 314 -4.24 14.59 23.58
N LYS A 315 -4.59 14.35 22.34
CA LYS A 315 -5.36 13.17 21.88
C LYS A 315 -4.52 12.33 20.95
N PRO A 316 -4.85 11.03 20.73
CA PRO A 316 -4.16 10.19 19.77
C PRO A 316 -4.03 10.89 18.43
N LEU A 317 -2.85 10.80 17.84
CA LEU A 317 -2.57 11.38 16.53
C LEU A 317 -3.28 10.57 15.46
N LEU A 318 -4.15 11.20 14.71
CA LEU A 318 -4.95 10.57 13.67
C LEU A 318 -4.77 11.30 12.35
N GLU A 319 -4.93 10.55 11.26
CA GLU A 319 -4.61 10.94 9.88
C GLU A 319 -5.39 12.17 9.33
N THR A 320 -6.48 12.59 9.96
CA THR A 320 -7.25 13.72 9.47
C THR A 320 -6.51 15.02 9.69
N ASP A 321 -6.02 15.60 8.64
CA ASP A 321 -5.39 16.90 8.60
C ASP A 321 -3.96 16.98 9.15
N PHE A 322 -3.24 15.84 9.21
CA PHE A 322 -1.83 15.86 9.59
C PHE A 322 -1.01 16.74 8.62
N ASP A 323 -1.26 16.63 7.33
CA ASP A 323 -0.52 17.39 6.33
C ASP A 323 -0.73 18.89 6.49
N GLY A 324 -1.96 19.36 6.61
CA GLY A 324 -2.29 20.77 6.76
C GLY A 324 -1.90 21.35 8.12
N THR A 325 -2.11 20.58 9.20
CA THR A 325 -1.86 21.07 10.56
C THR A 325 -0.39 21.03 10.95
N TYR A 326 0.32 19.99 10.54
CA TYR A 326 1.68 19.72 10.99
C TYR A 326 2.68 19.78 9.84
N TRP A 327 2.51 18.92 8.80
CA TRP A 327 3.55 18.68 7.80
C TRP A 327 3.85 19.88 6.91
N TYR A 328 2.84 20.51 6.33
CA TYR A 328 3.08 21.65 5.44
C TYR A 328 3.73 22.83 6.16
N PRO A 329 3.29 23.24 7.37
CA PRO A 329 4.03 24.26 8.12
C PRO A 329 5.47 23.89 8.45
N MET A 330 5.75 22.62 8.78
CA MET A 330 7.11 22.17 9.09
C MET A 330 8.01 22.20 7.85
N ARG A 331 7.47 21.85 6.69
CA ARG A 331 8.20 21.71 5.43
C ARG A 331 8.34 23.00 4.67
N ASP A 332 7.21 23.67 4.43
CA ASP A 332 7.12 24.82 3.53
C ASP A 332 7.29 26.17 4.28
N GLY A 333 7.39 26.10 5.61
CA GLY A 333 7.39 27.27 6.46
C GLY A 333 5.99 27.83 6.69
N ALA A 334 5.88 28.80 7.57
CA ALA A 334 4.66 29.51 7.83
C ALA A 334 4.90 30.83 8.56
N GLU A 335 4.05 31.81 8.29
CA GLU A 335 4.05 33.09 8.99
C GLU A 335 3.77 32.93 10.50
N ALA A 336 4.22 33.90 11.28
CA ALA A 336 3.89 34.01 12.70
C ALA A 336 2.36 34.06 12.87
N ARG A 337 1.87 33.44 13.92
CA ARG A 337 0.44 33.36 14.18
C ARG A 337 0.14 33.68 15.65
N ALA A 338 -0.85 34.55 15.89
CA ALA A 338 -1.42 34.76 17.23
C ALA A 338 -2.23 33.52 17.67
N ALA A 339 -2.46 33.39 18.98
CA ALA A 339 -3.31 32.34 19.52
C ALA A 339 -4.74 32.46 18.95
N GLY A 340 -5.28 31.36 18.47
CA GLY A 340 -6.69 31.27 18.09
C GLY A 340 -7.59 30.95 19.26
N PRO A 341 -8.92 31.04 19.10
CA PRO A 341 -9.88 30.73 20.16
C PRO A 341 -9.88 29.27 20.62
N GLN A 342 -9.32 28.39 19.83
CA GLN A 342 -9.23 26.94 20.10
C GLN A 342 -7.86 26.58 20.70
N LYS A 343 -7.83 25.75 21.76
CA LYS A 343 -6.59 25.23 22.37
C LYS A 343 -5.67 24.54 21.34
N SER A 344 -6.21 23.98 20.27
CA SER A 344 -5.46 23.36 19.18
C SER A 344 -4.78 24.37 18.24
N ARG A 345 -4.93 25.66 18.45
CA ARG A 345 -4.32 26.76 17.72
C ARG A 345 -3.53 27.71 18.61
N PRO A 346 -2.43 27.26 19.24
CA PRO A 346 -1.60 28.17 20.06
C PRO A 346 -0.91 29.22 19.18
N ALA A 347 -0.49 30.30 19.79
CA ALA A 347 0.42 31.25 19.15
C ALA A 347 1.70 30.52 18.74
N ARG A 348 2.30 30.93 17.63
CA ARG A 348 3.60 30.42 17.21
C ARG A 348 4.40 31.50 16.46
N PRO A 349 5.73 31.51 16.54
CA PRO A 349 6.58 32.34 15.71
C PRO A 349 6.50 31.93 14.23
N ALA A 350 7.12 32.73 13.36
CA ALA A 350 7.35 32.32 11.98
C ALA A 350 8.22 31.06 11.92
N ILE A 351 7.94 30.21 10.95
CA ILE A 351 8.65 28.95 10.71
C ILE A 351 9.36 29.06 9.36
N PRO A 352 10.68 28.85 9.30
CA PRO A 352 11.40 28.85 8.04
C PRO A 352 11.05 27.62 7.20
N ALA A 353 11.01 27.79 5.87
CA ALA A 353 10.89 26.67 4.94
C ALA A 353 12.17 25.82 4.96
N VAL A 354 12.02 24.54 4.57
CA VAL A 354 13.13 23.61 4.34
C VAL A 354 13.20 23.30 2.84
N PRO A 355 13.99 24.04 2.07
CA PRO A 355 14.01 23.97 0.60
C PRO A 355 14.30 22.59 0.06
N GLU A 356 15.14 21.79 0.74
CA GLU A 356 15.50 20.42 0.37
C GLU A 356 14.31 19.45 0.44
N MET A 357 13.27 19.86 1.16
CA MET A 357 12.03 19.10 1.33
C MET A 357 10.87 19.65 0.51
N ALA A 358 11.06 20.69 -0.28
CA ALA A 358 9.99 21.32 -1.08
C ALA A 358 9.24 20.27 -1.93
N GLY A 359 7.91 20.17 -1.73
CA GLY A 359 7.05 19.21 -2.41
C GLY A 359 7.24 17.73 -2.02
N GLU A 360 8.18 17.42 -1.12
CA GLU A 360 8.43 16.04 -0.67
C GLU A 360 7.45 15.64 0.45
N PRO A 361 7.03 14.37 0.48
CA PRO A 361 6.25 13.83 1.59
C PRO A 361 7.15 13.54 2.80
N ILE A 362 6.57 13.48 3.99
CA ILE A 362 7.28 13.08 5.22
C ILE A 362 7.97 11.71 5.10
N TYR A 363 7.49 10.85 4.22
CA TYR A 363 8.08 9.55 3.90
C TYR A 363 9.54 9.66 3.41
N ARG A 364 9.98 10.85 3.00
CA ARG A 364 11.38 11.14 2.61
C ARG A 364 12.36 10.89 3.75
N LEU A 365 11.95 11.07 5.01
CA LEU A 365 12.78 10.78 6.19
C LEU A 365 13.11 9.28 6.31
N ARG A 366 12.17 8.41 5.96
CA ARG A 366 12.45 6.97 5.91
C ARG A 366 13.44 6.62 4.79
N HIS A 367 13.41 7.32 3.67
CA HIS A 367 14.45 7.17 2.63
C HIS A 367 15.81 7.67 3.10
N TRP A 368 15.85 8.75 3.89
CA TRP A 368 17.06 9.24 4.53
C TRP A 368 17.66 8.18 5.46
N HIS A 369 16.85 7.57 6.31
CA HIS A 369 17.27 6.48 7.19
C HIS A 369 17.96 5.34 6.41
N LYS A 370 17.28 4.85 5.37
CA LYS A 370 17.85 3.79 4.54
C LYS A 370 19.17 4.21 3.90
N ALA A 371 19.23 5.42 3.35
CA ALA A 371 20.45 5.94 2.73
C ALA A 371 21.61 6.02 3.73
N LYS A 372 21.36 6.46 4.98
CA LYS A 372 22.36 6.45 6.05
C LYS A 372 22.90 5.05 6.36
N LEU A 373 22.01 4.05 6.47
CA LEU A 373 22.46 2.68 6.69
C LEU A 373 23.22 2.11 5.48
N ASP A 374 22.80 2.44 4.27
CA ASP A 374 23.51 2.04 3.04
C ASP A 374 24.93 2.71 2.95
N GLU A 375 25.10 3.90 3.54
CA GLU A 375 26.40 4.62 3.61
C GLU A 375 27.39 4.02 4.62
N ALA A 376 26.90 3.33 5.64
CA ALA A 376 27.76 2.71 6.65
C ALA A 376 28.77 1.71 6.04
N GLY A 377 28.36 1.01 4.97
CA GLY A 377 29.21 0.12 4.17
C GLY A 377 29.48 -1.25 4.78
N ASP A 378 29.39 -1.37 6.10
CA ASP A 378 29.66 -2.61 6.88
C ASP A 378 28.40 -3.26 7.48
N ILE A 379 27.24 -2.64 7.31
CA ILE A 379 25.96 -3.19 7.75
C ILE A 379 25.40 -4.11 6.64
N PRO A 380 25.21 -5.41 6.90
CA PRO A 380 24.71 -6.34 5.91
C PRO A 380 23.31 -5.93 5.39
N ARG A 381 23.11 -6.07 4.08
CA ARG A 381 21.85 -5.70 3.42
C ARG A 381 20.61 -6.37 4.04
N VAL A 382 20.75 -7.62 4.50
CA VAL A 382 19.66 -8.35 5.18
C VAL A 382 19.17 -7.59 6.41
N ALA A 383 20.08 -7.05 7.22
CA ALA A 383 19.73 -6.29 8.42
C ALA A 383 19.04 -4.95 8.06
N VAL A 384 19.53 -4.26 7.03
CA VAL A 384 18.91 -3.02 6.52
C VAL A 384 17.50 -3.28 6.02
N GLU A 385 17.30 -4.30 5.18
CA GLU A 385 15.96 -4.57 4.60
C GLU A 385 14.99 -5.11 5.65
N ALA A 386 15.42 -5.98 6.56
CA ALA A 386 14.62 -6.44 7.69
C ALA A 386 14.16 -5.25 8.57
N ARG A 387 15.09 -4.35 8.91
CA ARG A 387 14.77 -3.12 9.64
C ARG A 387 13.75 -2.26 8.91
N MET A 388 13.85 -2.17 7.60
CA MET A 388 12.88 -1.47 6.76
C MET A 388 11.54 -2.23 6.64
N GLY A 389 11.45 -3.48 7.09
CA GLY A 389 10.27 -4.33 6.91
C GLY A 389 10.01 -4.62 5.43
N HIS A 390 11.07 -4.88 4.68
CA HIS A 390 11.04 -5.37 3.31
C HIS A 390 11.42 -6.84 3.29
N GLU A 391 10.80 -7.60 2.42
CA GLU A 391 11.22 -8.96 2.10
C GLU A 391 12.33 -8.92 1.05
N LEU A 392 13.39 -9.70 1.28
CA LEU A 392 14.42 -9.91 0.28
C LEU A 392 13.94 -10.98 -0.71
N PRO A 393 13.92 -10.70 -2.01
CA PRO A 393 13.52 -11.69 -3.00
C PRO A 393 14.62 -12.75 -3.21
N GLY A 394 14.20 -14.00 -3.45
CA GLY A 394 15.09 -15.08 -3.83
C GLY A 394 15.77 -15.79 -2.65
N VAL A 395 16.85 -16.49 -2.95
CA VAL A 395 17.60 -17.36 -2.01
C VAL A 395 18.13 -16.60 -0.80
N GLU A 396 18.57 -15.35 -0.98
CA GLU A 396 19.08 -14.49 0.09
C GLU A 396 18.03 -14.26 1.19
N GLY A 397 16.75 -14.09 0.82
CA GLY A 397 15.67 -13.87 1.79
C GLY A 397 15.27 -15.12 2.58
N VAL A 398 15.61 -16.31 2.09
CA VAL A 398 15.23 -17.59 2.72
C VAL A 398 16.28 -18.05 3.74
N TYR A 399 17.57 -17.76 3.50
CA TYR A 399 18.68 -18.31 4.29
C TYR A 399 19.40 -17.28 5.17
N SER A 400 19.02 -16.01 5.11
CA SER A 400 19.71 -14.97 5.87
C SER A 400 18.89 -14.49 7.05
N GLU A 401 19.41 -14.65 8.24
CA GLU A 401 18.83 -14.14 9.48
C GLU A 401 19.59 -12.91 9.98
N VAL A 402 18.89 -12.03 10.67
CA VAL A 402 19.48 -10.86 11.32
C VAL A 402 20.03 -11.29 12.68
N THR A 403 21.34 -11.17 12.87
CA THR A 403 22.00 -11.51 14.11
C THR A 403 22.15 -10.31 15.05
N VAL A 404 22.34 -10.56 16.35
CA VAL A 404 22.56 -9.51 17.36
C VAL A 404 23.73 -8.59 16.98
N PRO A 405 24.92 -9.09 16.55
CA PRO A 405 26.00 -8.22 16.12
C PRO A 405 25.69 -7.29 14.93
N MET A 406 24.74 -7.67 14.06
CA MET A 406 24.28 -6.78 12.98
C MET A 406 23.42 -5.63 13.54
N GLU A 407 22.60 -5.93 14.53
CA GLU A 407 21.76 -4.93 15.21
C GLU A 407 22.62 -3.97 16.06
N GLU A 408 23.63 -4.46 16.74
CA GLU A 408 24.61 -3.66 17.48
C GLU A 408 25.31 -2.65 16.56
N ARG A 409 25.83 -3.08 15.41
CA ARG A 409 26.43 -2.18 14.42
C ARG A 409 25.48 -1.09 13.96
N ILE A 410 24.18 -1.42 13.78
CA ILE A 410 23.18 -0.42 13.42
C ILE A 410 23.06 0.63 14.53
N VAL A 411 22.97 0.23 15.80
CA VAL A 411 22.87 1.15 16.94
C VAL A 411 24.10 2.04 17.03
N GLU A 412 25.31 1.47 16.99
CA GLU A 412 26.58 2.19 17.06
C GLU A 412 26.72 3.19 15.92
N TYR A 413 26.42 2.77 14.70
CA TYR A 413 26.46 3.65 13.55
C TYR A 413 25.48 4.81 13.66
N LEU A 414 24.23 4.54 14.03
CA LEU A 414 23.20 5.58 14.17
C LEU A 414 23.53 6.55 15.33
N GLN A 415 24.09 6.05 16.43
CA GLN A 415 24.57 6.90 17.51
C GLN A 415 25.73 7.80 17.02
N THR A 416 26.66 7.24 16.28
CA THR A 416 27.78 7.99 15.66
C THR A 416 27.28 9.07 14.69
N VAL A 417 26.27 8.78 13.87
CA VAL A 417 25.63 9.78 12.98
C VAL A 417 25.05 10.93 13.81
N TRP A 418 24.36 10.62 14.90
CA TRP A 418 23.84 11.66 15.80
C TRP A 418 24.96 12.51 16.40
N GLU A 419 25.97 11.88 16.99
CA GLU A 419 27.08 12.57 17.65
C GLU A 419 27.88 13.45 16.69
N LYS A 420 28.19 12.97 15.51
CA LYS A 420 28.99 13.72 14.52
C LYS A 420 28.18 14.75 13.75
N GLU A 421 27.03 14.35 13.22
CA GLU A 421 26.29 15.19 12.26
C GLU A 421 25.26 16.12 12.91
N VAL A 422 24.89 15.88 14.16
CA VAL A 422 23.95 16.74 14.90
C VAL A 422 24.68 17.47 16.01
N VAL A 423 25.26 16.76 16.97
CA VAL A 423 25.92 17.38 18.13
C VAL A 423 27.24 18.01 17.72
N GLY A 424 28.14 17.25 17.10
CA GLY A 424 29.46 17.72 16.68
C GLY A 424 29.43 18.79 15.58
N ALA A 425 28.39 18.81 14.77
CA ALA A 425 28.17 19.88 13.79
C ALA A 425 27.58 21.17 14.40
N GLY A 426 27.40 21.24 15.74
CA GLY A 426 26.85 22.40 16.42
C GLY A 426 25.38 22.68 16.12
N LEU A 427 24.65 21.72 15.53
CA LEU A 427 23.22 21.89 15.24
C LEU A 427 22.41 21.84 16.52
N TRP A 428 22.94 21.24 17.58
CA TRP A 428 22.32 21.17 18.88
C TRP A 428 22.54 22.46 19.65
N THR A 429 21.80 23.49 19.33
CA THR A 429 21.86 24.80 19.99
C THR A 429 20.53 25.17 20.60
N PRO A 430 20.51 25.83 21.77
CA PRO A 430 19.25 26.35 22.34
C PRO A 430 18.47 27.17 21.30
N PRO A 431 17.11 27.13 21.35
CA PRO A 431 16.35 26.90 22.56
C PRO A 431 15.61 25.56 22.60
N PHE A 432 16.29 24.43 22.59
CA PHE A 432 15.62 23.16 22.74
C PHE A 432 15.59 22.76 24.23
N PRO A 433 14.43 22.85 24.89
CA PRO A 433 14.31 22.58 26.31
C PRO A 433 14.13 21.06 26.55
N MET A 434 15.08 20.24 26.10
CA MET A 434 15.08 18.83 26.46
C MET A 434 16.18 18.56 27.48
N ALA A 435 15.77 18.24 28.71
CA ALA A 435 16.63 17.53 29.63
C ALA A 435 16.66 16.04 29.22
N LEU A 436 17.74 15.61 28.62
CA LEU A 436 18.05 14.19 28.53
C LEU A 436 19.02 13.87 29.66
N PRO A 437 18.90 12.69 30.32
CA PRO A 437 19.83 12.28 31.35
C PRO A 437 21.28 12.33 30.85
N ASP A 438 22.17 12.84 31.68
CA ASP A 438 23.56 13.13 31.34
C ASP A 438 24.35 11.91 30.84
N ASP A 439 23.99 10.74 31.35
CA ASP A 439 24.58 9.44 31.00
C ASP A 439 24.19 8.92 29.62
N LEU A 440 23.12 9.47 29.02
CA LEU A 440 22.60 9.01 27.72
C LEU A 440 23.04 9.87 26.53
N LEU A 441 23.64 11.03 26.78
CA LEU A 441 24.04 11.95 25.70
C LEU A 441 25.54 12.06 25.49
N GLY A 442 26.34 11.67 26.46
CA GLY A 442 27.80 11.62 26.38
C GLY A 442 28.53 12.96 26.10
N VAL A 443 27.88 13.98 25.52
CA VAL A 443 28.58 15.16 24.98
C VAL A 443 27.98 16.51 25.34
N ALA A 444 26.73 16.61 25.76
CA ALA A 444 26.13 17.92 26.06
C ALA A 444 24.98 17.88 27.09
N PRO A 445 25.24 17.52 28.33
CA PRO A 445 24.21 17.39 29.37
C PRO A 445 23.43 18.68 29.66
N SER A 446 24.12 19.81 29.63
CA SER A 446 23.54 21.11 29.95
C SER A 446 22.51 21.65 28.97
N LEU A 447 22.42 21.08 27.77
CA LEU A 447 21.46 21.52 26.77
C LEU A 447 20.04 20.96 26.99
N PHE A 448 19.88 20.04 27.91
CA PHE A 448 18.64 19.31 28.15
C PHE A 448 18.06 19.50 29.56
N SER A 449 18.68 20.35 30.37
CA SER A 449 18.19 20.67 31.72
C SER A 449 16.94 21.55 31.65
N GLY A 450 15.78 21.06 32.04
CA GLY A 450 14.60 21.89 32.21
C GLY A 450 13.23 21.28 31.87
N LEU A 451 13.16 19.99 31.55
CA LEU A 451 11.84 19.36 31.45
C LEU A 451 11.35 18.95 32.86
N PRO A 452 10.08 19.23 33.21
CA PRO A 452 9.54 18.70 34.44
C PRO A 452 9.43 17.18 34.32
N VAL A 453 10.15 16.45 35.17
CA VAL A 453 9.87 15.05 35.44
C VAL A 453 8.52 15.04 36.18
N LEU A 454 7.50 14.54 35.51
CA LEU A 454 6.24 14.27 36.18
C LEU A 454 6.44 12.98 36.99
N GLU A 455 6.51 13.10 38.30
CA GLU A 455 6.44 11.99 39.24
C GLU A 455 5.17 11.15 39.09
#